data_1f56ea9393c1ee4b11eabd6fef0988b0
#
_entry.id   1f56ea9393c1ee4b11eabd6fef0988b0
#
_cell.length_a   1.000
_cell.length_b   1.000
_cell.length_c   1.000
_cell.angle_alpha   90.00
_cell.angle_beta   90.00
_cell.angle_gamma   90.00
#
_symmetry.space_group_name_H-M   'P 1'
#
loop_
_entity.id
_entity.type
_entity.pdbx_description
1 polymer ?
#
loop_
_entity_poly.entity_id
_entity_poly.type
_entity_poly.pdbx_seq_one_letter_code
_entity_poly.pdbx_strand_id
1 'polypeptide(L)'
;MKASRAKRFRSAASPRLLLASPALLALVIAEPTLAANCSELSGAQIPASAIALPTSGARVTAATLNPGGGSAPQTFGPHCDLSVEIGPVNPSAPSIKMRIVLPEQWNSKAMMYGGGGYNGTVPNVAGNVPAGPIDQPTPLGRGYAVFASDSGHVANPVHPGDFAWNEEALANYGHDALKKTRDTAMYLIEQRYGQPPVRSYFAGGSTGGREALAVVQQWPKDFHGAIVLYPAYNAAALDLQFGRITRALAAPGAYPSLEKRAALLEAAMQACDGLDGVRDRVISHQAACNAQFDPATAKLNGRPLRCRDGADTGNSCLSDAQINALKVFDTPIRFSQPLASGERGYPGFNTWGTDLGRPGEGLQLVVNRLGLNTLQPDYPMPVHGTGFAEGAPYHSGFWDEWVRY
;
A
#
# COMPACT_ATOMS: atom_id res chain seq x y z
N MET A 1 29.69 55.66 45.25
CA MET A 1 30.71 56.77 45.31
C MET A 1 31.34 56.89 43.93
N LYS A 2 31.45 58.13 43.45
CA LYS A 2 32.17 58.70 42.29
C LYS A 2 31.52 58.45 40.90
N ALA A 3 30.85 59.53 40.49
CA ALA A 3 30.50 59.91 39.15
C ALA A 3 31.73 60.30 38.32
N SER A 4 31.73 60.06 37.03
CA SER A 4 32.60 60.74 36.06
C SER A 4 31.81 61.17 34.82
N ARG A 5 32.01 62.40 34.48
CA ARG A 5 31.27 63.29 33.55
C ARG A 5 31.48 62.91 32.08
N ALA A 6 30.43 63.02 31.31
CA ALA A 6 30.42 63.08 29.86
C ALA A 6 31.00 64.40 29.31
N LYS A 7 31.82 64.29 28.25
CA LYS A 7 32.18 65.40 27.35
C LYS A 7 31.40 65.24 26.03
N ARG A 8 30.59 66.25 25.71
CA ARG A 8 29.93 66.43 24.43
C ARG A 8 30.91 66.94 23.39
N PHE A 9 31.05 66.24 22.27
CA PHE A 9 31.55 66.81 21.05
C PHE A 9 30.43 67.05 20.07
N ARG A 10 30.22 68.32 19.66
CA ARG A 10 29.37 68.71 18.54
C ARG A 10 30.19 68.57 17.29
N SER A 11 29.71 67.78 16.31
CA SER A 11 30.23 67.82 14.94
C SER A 11 29.06 68.22 14.01
N ALA A 12 29.38 69.20 13.19
CA ALA A 12 28.47 69.83 12.22
C ALA A 12 28.21 68.83 11.07
N ALA A 13 26.95 68.57 10.77
CA ALA A 13 26.54 67.75 9.61
C ALA A 13 26.20 68.67 8.43
N SER A 14 26.89 68.47 7.33
CA SER A 14 26.52 69.03 6.02
C SER A 14 25.40 68.19 5.35
N PRO A 15 24.43 68.76 4.72
CA PRO A 15 23.35 68.00 4.05
C PRO A 15 23.89 67.45 2.71
N ARG A 16 23.94 66.09 2.63
CA ARG A 16 24.10 65.41 1.33
C ARG A 16 22.72 65.17 0.75
N LEU A 17 22.48 65.74 -0.42
CA LEU A 17 21.30 65.45 -1.27
C LEU A 17 21.35 64.00 -1.75
N LEU A 18 20.45 63.16 -1.25
CA LEU A 18 20.24 61.82 -1.74
C LEU A 18 19.28 61.91 -2.96
N LEU A 19 19.82 61.68 -4.14
CA LEU A 19 19.05 61.38 -5.34
C LEU A 19 18.42 59.99 -5.21
N ALA A 20 17.14 59.95 -4.99
CA ALA A 20 16.36 58.69 -5.00
C ALA A 20 16.14 58.27 -6.48
N SER A 21 16.80 57.19 -6.89
CA SER A 21 16.44 56.51 -8.14
C SER A 21 15.11 55.79 -7.99
N PRO A 22 14.14 55.94 -8.90
CA PRO A 22 12.94 55.13 -8.87
C PRO A 22 13.27 53.70 -9.29
N ALA A 23 13.22 52.74 -8.33
CA ALA A 23 13.21 51.34 -8.67
C ALA A 23 11.89 51.01 -9.36
N LEU A 24 11.93 50.75 -10.67
CA LEU A 24 10.80 50.19 -11.38
C LEU A 24 10.54 48.78 -10.82
N LEU A 25 9.51 48.66 -10.01
CA LEU A 25 8.96 47.37 -9.59
C LEU A 25 8.25 46.77 -10.84
N ALA A 26 8.95 45.89 -11.57
CA ALA A 26 8.31 45.12 -12.63
C ALA A 26 7.30 44.16 -11.94
N LEU A 27 6.02 44.50 -12.03
CA LEU A 27 4.93 43.62 -11.71
C LEU A 27 4.94 42.49 -12.74
N VAL A 28 5.48 41.32 -12.37
CA VAL A 28 5.31 40.09 -13.17
C VAL A 28 3.85 39.69 -12.99
N ILE A 29 3.00 40.13 -13.91
CA ILE A 29 1.66 39.63 -14.05
C ILE A 29 1.83 38.21 -14.58
N ALA A 30 1.64 37.20 -13.73
CA ALA A 30 1.51 35.82 -14.19
C ALA A 30 0.27 35.77 -15.10
N GLU A 31 0.50 35.54 -16.39
CA GLU A 31 -0.59 35.30 -17.31
C GLU A 31 -1.38 34.06 -16.81
N PRO A 32 -2.73 34.12 -16.81
CA PRO A 32 -3.52 32.96 -16.49
C PRO A 32 -3.18 31.88 -17.51
N THR A 33 -2.62 30.74 -17.03
CA THR A 33 -2.40 29.58 -17.88
C THR A 33 -3.77 29.11 -18.36
N LEU A 34 -4.02 29.23 -19.67
CA LEU A 34 -5.22 28.69 -20.28
C LEU A 34 -5.24 27.18 -20.05
N ALA A 35 -6.37 26.64 -19.59
CA ALA A 35 -6.56 25.20 -19.38
C ALA A 35 -6.29 24.43 -20.67
N ALA A 36 -5.34 23.50 -20.65
CA ALA A 36 -4.96 22.72 -21.83
C ALA A 36 -6.02 21.67 -22.20
N ASN A 37 -6.27 21.48 -23.48
CA ASN A 37 -7.06 20.35 -23.96
C ASN A 37 -6.29 19.02 -23.76
N CYS A 38 -7.00 17.88 -23.74
CA CYS A 38 -6.38 16.57 -23.54
C CYS A 38 -5.26 16.29 -24.54
N SER A 39 -5.48 16.60 -25.83
CA SER A 39 -4.48 16.39 -26.89
C SER A 39 -3.23 17.26 -26.73
N GLU A 40 -3.36 18.46 -26.17
CA GLU A 40 -2.25 19.39 -25.93
C GLU A 40 -1.31 18.90 -24.81
N LEU A 41 -1.79 18.01 -23.95
CA LEU A 41 -0.97 17.38 -22.91
C LEU A 41 -0.06 16.26 -23.47
N SER A 42 -0.28 15.80 -24.70
CA SER A 42 0.58 14.78 -25.31
C SER A 42 1.99 15.28 -25.51
N GLY A 43 2.99 14.57 -25.01
CA GLY A 43 4.39 14.95 -25.08
C GLY A 43 4.80 16.08 -24.11
N ALA A 44 3.88 16.57 -23.27
CA ALA A 44 4.18 17.62 -22.29
C ALA A 44 5.34 17.20 -21.38
N GLN A 45 6.25 18.17 -21.15
CA GLN A 45 7.41 17.98 -20.26
C GLN A 45 7.11 18.61 -18.91
N ILE A 46 7.37 17.89 -17.85
CA ILE A 46 7.29 18.37 -16.48
C ILE A 46 8.73 18.61 -15.99
N PRO A 47 9.12 19.86 -15.72
CA PRO A 47 10.49 20.14 -15.31
C PRO A 47 10.81 19.51 -13.97
N ALA A 48 12.06 19.09 -13.77
CA ALA A 48 12.53 18.52 -12.49
C ALA A 48 12.26 19.46 -11.31
N SER A 49 12.28 20.78 -11.54
CA SER A 49 11.99 21.80 -10.51
C SER A 49 10.54 21.80 -10.00
N ALA A 50 9.61 21.17 -10.72
CA ALA A 50 8.22 21.02 -10.29
C ALA A 50 8.03 19.80 -9.36
N ILE A 51 9.06 18.97 -9.17
CA ILE A 51 9.05 17.75 -8.38
C ILE A 51 10.03 17.94 -7.24
N ALA A 52 9.57 17.87 -5.99
CA ALA A 52 10.37 18.23 -4.82
C ALA A 52 11.54 17.28 -4.53
N LEU A 53 11.48 16.03 -5.03
CA LEU A 53 12.55 15.04 -4.86
C LEU A 53 13.41 14.92 -6.12
N PRO A 54 14.67 14.47 -6.01
CA PRO A 54 15.58 14.35 -7.14
C PRO A 54 15.00 13.47 -8.28
N THR A 55 15.02 14.00 -9.50
CA THR A 55 14.53 13.37 -10.72
C THR A 55 15.13 14.09 -11.93
N SER A 56 15.13 13.47 -13.09
CA SER A 56 15.44 14.14 -14.36
C SER A 56 14.22 14.87 -14.97
N GLY A 57 13.10 14.93 -14.26
CA GLY A 57 11.82 15.47 -14.73
C GLY A 57 10.85 14.35 -15.14
N ALA A 58 9.73 14.75 -15.76
CA ALA A 58 8.76 13.78 -16.25
C ALA A 58 8.24 14.16 -17.64
N ARG A 59 7.65 13.19 -18.34
CA ARG A 59 7.05 13.37 -19.66
C ARG A 59 5.76 12.61 -19.81
N VAL A 60 4.75 13.23 -20.41
CA VAL A 60 3.53 12.56 -20.85
C VAL A 60 3.86 11.76 -22.12
N THR A 61 3.77 10.45 -22.04
CA THR A 61 4.06 9.53 -23.15
C THR A 61 2.85 9.26 -24.02
N ALA A 62 1.65 9.38 -23.45
CA ALA A 62 0.38 9.28 -24.17
C ALA A 62 -0.71 10.13 -23.50
N ALA A 63 -1.59 10.70 -24.31
CA ALA A 63 -2.79 11.41 -23.87
C ALA A 63 -3.98 10.96 -24.73
N THR A 64 -5.00 10.41 -24.13
CA THR A 64 -6.18 9.86 -24.82
C THR A 64 -7.46 10.39 -24.20
N LEU A 65 -8.30 11.02 -25.01
CA LEU A 65 -9.66 11.39 -24.60
C LEU A 65 -10.57 10.18 -24.72
N ASN A 66 -11.12 9.76 -23.59
CA ASN A 66 -12.06 8.65 -23.51
C ASN A 66 -13.49 9.15 -23.28
N PRO A 67 -14.50 8.53 -23.91
CA PRO A 67 -15.90 8.98 -23.79
C PRO A 67 -16.54 8.67 -22.43
N GLY A 68 -15.87 7.91 -21.60
CA GLY A 68 -16.40 7.39 -20.33
C GLY A 68 -16.68 5.91 -20.40
N GLY A 69 -17.21 5.35 -19.30
CA GLY A 69 -17.46 3.90 -19.21
C GLY A 69 -17.95 3.46 -17.85
N GLY A 70 -17.76 2.16 -17.58
CA GLY A 70 -18.20 1.51 -16.36
C GLY A 70 -19.63 1.00 -16.43
N SER A 71 -20.06 0.28 -15.41
CA SER A 71 -21.42 -0.21 -15.23
C SER A 71 -22.02 0.40 -13.97
N ALA A 72 -23.33 0.72 -14.01
CA ALA A 72 -23.99 1.29 -12.84
C ALA A 72 -23.84 0.40 -11.61
N PRO A 73 -23.58 0.98 -10.43
CA PRO A 73 -23.46 2.41 -10.14
C PRO A 73 -22.07 3.01 -10.38
N GLN A 74 -21.10 2.23 -10.83
CA GLN A 74 -19.69 2.63 -10.98
C GLN A 74 -19.39 3.18 -12.38
N THR A 75 -20.24 4.08 -12.87
CA THR A 75 -20.03 4.77 -14.15
C THR A 75 -19.17 6.03 -13.96
N PHE A 76 -18.47 6.41 -15.03
CA PHE A 76 -17.71 7.66 -15.10
C PHE A 76 -17.84 8.29 -16.50
N GLY A 77 -17.83 9.61 -16.53
CA GLY A 77 -18.00 10.38 -17.74
C GLY A 77 -16.72 10.50 -18.59
N PRO A 78 -16.77 11.37 -19.63
CA PRO A 78 -15.61 11.64 -20.46
C PRO A 78 -14.41 12.13 -19.64
N HIS A 79 -13.21 11.68 -20.03
CA HIS A 79 -11.98 11.99 -19.30
C HIS A 79 -10.75 11.91 -20.18
N CYS A 80 -9.72 12.64 -19.81
CA CYS A 80 -8.40 12.55 -20.40
C CYS A 80 -7.54 11.55 -19.60
N ASP A 81 -7.04 10.53 -20.27
CA ASP A 81 -6.21 9.47 -19.70
C ASP A 81 -4.76 9.68 -20.15
N LEU A 82 -3.86 9.93 -19.22
CA LEU A 82 -2.46 10.19 -19.47
C LEU A 82 -1.59 9.04 -18.93
N SER A 83 -0.68 8.57 -19.78
CA SER A 83 0.47 7.79 -19.37
C SER A 83 1.67 8.74 -19.22
N VAL A 84 2.40 8.60 -18.12
CA VAL A 84 3.51 9.51 -17.80
C VAL A 84 4.70 8.68 -17.32
N GLU A 85 5.89 9.11 -17.68
CA GLU A 85 7.15 8.57 -17.16
C GLU A 85 7.90 9.66 -16.40
N ILE A 86 8.30 9.38 -15.16
CA ILE A 86 9.14 10.24 -14.34
C ILE A 86 10.54 9.64 -14.41
N GLY A 87 11.49 10.41 -14.92
CA GLY A 87 12.84 9.94 -15.18
C GLY A 87 13.67 9.86 -13.88
N PRO A 88 14.53 8.86 -13.73
CA PRO A 88 15.43 8.74 -12.60
C PRO A 88 16.58 9.75 -12.70
N VAL A 89 17.31 9.94 -11.58
CA VAL A 89 18.62 10.63 -11.57
C VAL A 89 19.72 9.65 -11.96
N ASN A 90 19.69 8.44 -11.40
CA ASN A 90 20.60 7.37 -11.79
C ASN A 90 20.12 6.75 -13.11
N PRO A 91 20.89 6.86 -14.21
CA PRO A 91 20.48 6.34 -15.51
C PRO A 91 20.32 4.81 -15.57
N SER A 92 20.82 4.08 -14.58
CA SER A 92 20.58 2.63 -14.44
C SER A 92 19.30 2.28 -13.68
N ALA A 93 18.67 3.25 -13.03
CA ALA A 93 17.40 3.04 -12.36
C ALA A 93 16.23 3.09 -13.39
N PRO A 94 15.18 2.29 -13.18
CA PRO A 94 13.99 2.38 -14.01
C PRO A 94 13.23 3.69 -13.76
N SER A 95 12.58 4.20 -14.81
CA SER A 95 11.63 5.30 -14.67
C SER A 95 10.40 4.87 -13.88
N ILE A 96 9.80 5.82 -13.14
CA ILE A 96 8.50 5.61 -12.52
C ILE A 96 7.44 5.76 -13.62
N LYS A 97 6.66 4.72 -13.85
CA LYS A 97 5.48 4.80 -14.73
C LYS A 97 4.27 5.17 -13.90
N MET A 98 3.55 6.19 -14.36
CA MET A 98 2.30 6.58 -13.72
C MET A 98 1.17 6.71 -14.75
N ARG A 99 -0.04 6.58 -14.24
CA ARG A 99 -1.26 6.90 -14.96
C ARG A 99 -2.02 7.96 -14.19
N ILE A 100 -2.55 8.96 -14.89
CA ILE A 100 -3.44 9.96 -14.34
C ILE A 100 -4.66 10.12 -15.24
N VAL A 101 -5.85 10.12 -14.65
CA VAL A 101 -7.12 10.26 -15.32
C VAL A 101 -7.79 11.54 -14.84
N LEU A 102 -8.05 12.43 -15.80
CA LEU A 102 -8.53 13.80 -15.58
C LEU A 102 -9.95 13.94 -16.17
N PRO A 103 -11.00 13.90 -15.33
CA PRO A 103 -12.39 13.94 -15.81
C PRO A 103 -12.74 15.30 -16.44
N GLU A 104 -13.58 15.31 -17.47
CA GLU A 104 -14.10 16.55 -18.05
C GLU A 104 -14.91 17.36 -17.03
N GLN A 105 -15.72 16.67 -16.21
CA GLN A 105 -16.47 17.26 -15.10
C GLN A 105 -15.70 17.10 -13.80
N TRP A 106 -14.64 17.91 -13.62
CA TRP A 106 -13.80 17.85 -12.43
C TRP A 106 -14.44 18.55 -11.24
N ASN A 107 -14.42 17.90 -10.07
CA ASN A 107 -14.95 18.43 -8.82
C ASN A 107 -13.92 19.18 -7.96
N SER A 108 -12.80 19.57 -8.53
CA SER A 108 -11.67 20.25 -7.87
C SER A 108 -10.98 19.39 -6.79
N LYS A 109 -11.09 18.07 -6.87
CA LYS A 109 -10.45 17.14 -5.93
C LYS A 109 -9.56 16.15 -6.67
N ALA A 110 -8.56 15.63 -5.95
CA ALA A 110 -7.65 14.61 -6.44
C ALA A 110 -7.57 13.41 -5.50
N MET A 111 -7.37 12.22 -6.06
CA MET A 111 -7.18 10.97 -5.32
C MET A 111 -5.98 10.22 -5.87
N MET A 112 -5.00 9.97 -5.01
CA MET A 112 -3.89 9.08 -5.30
C MET A 112 -4.19 7.68 -4.76
N TYR A 113 -3.91 6.66 -5.56
CA TYR A 113 -4.04 5.27 -5.12
C TYR A 113 -2.67 4.68 -4.81
N GLY A 114 -2.59 3.95 -3.73
CA GLY A 114 -1.44 3.11 -3.38
C GLY A 114 -1.45 1.77 -4.11
N GLY A 115 -0.31 1.13 -4.14
CA GLY A 115 -0.12 -0.16 -4.80
C GLY A 115 -0.42 -1.37 -3.93
N GLY A 116 0.20 -2.50 -4.25
CA GLY A 116 0.02 -3.76 -3.53
C GLY A 116 1.19 -4.72 -3.74
N GLY A 117 1.39 -5.64 -2.79
CA GLY A 117 2.54 -6.54 -2.80
C GLY A 117 3.85 -5.76 -2.84
N TYR A 118 4.75 -6.14 -3.74
CA TYR A 118 5.98 -5.39 -3.99
C TYR A 118 5.82 -4.32 -5.07
N ASN A 119 4.59 -3.93 -5.43
CA ASN A 119 4.28 -2.97 -6.50
C ASN A 119 4.80 -3.41 -7.89
N GLY A 120 5.38 -2.50 -8.68
CA GLY A 120 5.92 -2.80 -10.01
C GLY A 120 4.87 -2.83 -11.13
N THR A 121 3.63 -2.47 -10.83
CA THR A 121 2.54 -2.26 -11.78
C THR A 121 1.71 -1.05 -11.36
N VAL A 122 1.20 -0.29 -12.32
CA VAL A 122 0.31 0.84 -12.02
C VAL A 122 -1.06 0.31 -11.61
N PRO A 123 -1.58 0.65 -10.43
CA PRO A 123 -2.92 0.26 -9.99
C PRO A 123 -4.03 0.76 -10.90
N ASN A 124 -5.19 0.10 -10.86
CA ASN A 124 -6.38 0.58 -11.57
C ASN A 124 -6.94 1.84 -10.90
N VAL A 125 -6.64 2.99 -11.50
CA VAL A 125 -7.08 4.30 -10.98
C VAL A 125 -8.56 4.62 -11.25
N ALA A 126 -9.23 3.90 -12.13
CA ALA A 126 -10.67 4.08 -12.39
C ALA A 126 -11.55 3.26 -11.44
N GLY A 127 -10.94 2.36 -10.66
CA GLY A 127 -11.62 1.52 -9.67
C GLY A 127 -12.04 2.27 -8.40
N ASN A 128 -12.67 1.52 -7.49
CA ASN A 128 -13.01 2.06 -6.17
C ASN A 128 -11.77 2.11 -5.25
N VAL A 129 -11.86 2.87 -4.18
CA VAL A 129 -10.89 2.78 -3.09
C VAL A 129 -10.97 1.40 -2.44
N PRO A 130 -9.88 0.88 -1.85
CA PRO A 130 -9.94 -0.39 -1.13
C PRO A 130 -11.08 -0.40 -0.11
N ALA A 131 -11.85 -1.50 -0.04
CA ALA A 131 -13.06 -1.64 0.77
C ALA A 131 -14.12 -0.54 0.58
N GLY A 132 -14.06 0.19 -0.53
CA GLY A 132 -15.07 1.19 -0.87
C GLY A 132 -16.42 0.53 -1.20
N PRO A 133 -17.54 1.23 -0.99
CA PRO A 133 -18.87 0.69 -1.23
C PRO A 133 -19.06 0.36 -2.73
N ILE A 134 -19.51 -0.85 -3.00
CA ILE A 134 -19.71 -1.35 -4.37
C ILE A 134 -20.95 -0.79 -5.05
N ASP A 135 -21.86 -0.24 -4.27
CA ASP A 135 -23.13 0.36 -4.68
C ASP A 135 -23.03 1.89 -4.91
N GLN A 136 -21.84 2.44 -4.87
CA GLN A 136 -21.58 3.87 -5.03
C GLN A 136 -20.64 4.14 -6.21
N PRO A 137 -20.70 5.34 -6.83
CA PRO A 137 -19.74 5.74 -7.85
C PRO A 137 -18.30 5.75 -7.31
N THR A 138 -17.34 5.35 -8.15
CA THR A 138 -15.91 5.43 -7.85
C THR A 138 -15.46 6.89 -7.71
N PRO A 139 -14.29 7.19 -7.15
CA PRO A 139 -13.74 8.55 -7.13
C PRO A 139 -13.75 9.23 -8.51
N LEU A 140 -13.34 8.51 -9.57
CA LEU A 140 -13.43 9.03 -10.95
C LEU A 140 -14.88 9.35 -11.34
N GLY A 141 -15.83 8.46 -11.04
CA GLY A 141 -17.26 8.68 -11.28
C GLY A 141 -17.86 9.85 -10.49
N ARG A 142 -17.21 10.26 -9.40
CA ARG A 142 -17.55 11.46 -8.62
C ARG A 142 -16.80 12.72 -9.08
N GLY A 143 -16.05 12.63 -10.18
CA GLY A 143 -15.32 13.76 -10.75
C GLY A 143 -13.96 14.06 -10.11
N TYR A 144 -13.34 13.11 -9.39
CA TYR A 144 -11.96 13.28 -8.92
C TYR A 144 -10.96 13.08 -10.05
N ALA A 145 -9.91 13.89 -10.11
CA ALA A 145 -8.69 13.53 -10.80
C ALA A 145 -8.01 12.39 -10.04
N VAL A 146 -7.73 11.26 -10.71
CA VAL A 146 -7.25 10.05 -10.06
C VAL A 146 -5.91 9.61 -10.65
N PHE A 147 -4.97 9.15 -9.82
CA PHE A 147 -3.64 8.79 -10.29
C PHE A 147 -2.95 7.77 -9.38
N ALA A 148 -1.99 7.05 -9.96
CA ALA A 148 -1.11 6.10 -9.29
C ALA A 148 0.16 5.87 -10.10
N SER A 149 1.14 5.19 -9.50
CA SER A 149 2.36 4.75 -10.17
C SER A 149 2.73 3.30 -9.85
N ASP A 150 3.72 2.78 -10.58
CA ASP A 150 4.31 1.46 -10.36
C ASP A 150 5.40 1.46 -9.28
N SER A 151 5.65 2.59 -8.63
CA SER A 151 6.71 2.81 -7.64
C SER A 151 8.14 2.72 -8.21
N GLY A 152 8.31 2.86 -9.52
CA GLY A 152 9.62 2.98 -10.16
C GLY A 152 10.35 1.67 -10.38
N HIS A 153 9.64 0.59 -10.63
CA HIS A 153 10.19 -0.68 -11.08
C HIS A 153 9.13 -1.51 -11.81
N VAL A 154 9.54 -2.63 -12.38
CA VAL A 154 8.64 -3.58 -13.05
C VAL A 154 8.50 -4.81 -12.17
N ALA A 155 7.26 -5.24 -11.93
CA ALA A 155 6.99 -6.44 -11.15
C ALA A 155 7.68 -7.67 -11.75
N ASN A 156 8.47 -8.36 -10.95
CA ASN A 156 9.06 -9.65 -11.29
C ASN A 156 8.34 -10.74 -10.47
N PRO A 157 7.55 -11.61 -11.10
CA PRO A 157 6.79 -12.63 -10.37
C PRO A 157 7.67 -13.74 -9.78
N VAL A 158 8.91 -13.90 -10.27
CA VAL A 158 9.85 -14.91 -9.78
C VAL A 158 10.71 -14.36 -8.64
N HIS A 159 11.19 -13.13 -8.79
CA HIS A 159 12.05 -12.46 -7.84
C HIS A 159 11.50 -11.05 -7.54
N PRO A 160 10.45 -10.93 -6.72
CA PRO A 160 9.74 -9.66 -6.51
C PRO A 160 10.59 -8.54 -5.94
N GLY A 161 11.67 -8.87 -5.25
CA GLY A 161 12.58 -7.93 -4.61
C GLY A 161 13.81 -7.51 -5.45
N ASP A 162 13.97 -8.00 -6.68
CA ASP A 162 15.17 -7.74 -7.51
C ASP A 162 15.43 -6.24 -7.76
N PHE A 163 14.39 -5.42 -7.78
CA PHE A 163 14.55 -3.96 -7.94
C PHE A 163 15.41 -3.33 -6.84
N ALA A 164 15.47 -3.95 -5.67
CA ALA A 164 16.21 -3.43 -4.51
C ALA A 164 17.74 -3.45 -4.68
N TRP A 165 18.26 -4.12 -5.70
CA TRP A 165 19.66 -4.01 -6.10
C TRP A 165 20.03 -2.62 -6.63
N ASN A 166 19.05 -1.80 -6.99
CA ASN A 166 19.23 -0.42 -7.37
C ASN A 166 18.75 0.50 -6.25
N GLU A 167 19.64 1.31 -5.69
CA GLU A 167 19.36 2.18 -4.54
C GLU A 167 18.22 3.18 -4.81
N GLU A 168 18.15 3.77 -6.03
CA GLU A 168 17.07 4.70 -6.37
C GLU A 168 15.72 3.97 -6.51
N ALA A 169 15.70 2.78 -7.08
CA ALA A 169 14.49 1.96 -7.15
C ALA A 169 14.01 1.52 -5.76
N LEU A 170 14.96 1.19 -4.87
CA LEU A 170 14.65 0.86 -3.48
C LEU A 170 14.07 2.08 -2.73
N ALA A 171 14.68 3.26 -2.88
CA ALA A 171 14.18 4.50 -2.28
C ALA A 171 12.78 4.87 -2.85
N ASN A 172 12.59 4.69 -4.15
CA ASN A 172 11.28 4.90 -4.81
C ASN A 172 10.21 3.97 -4.22
N TYR A 173 10.50 2.67 -4.08
CA TYR A 173 9.60 1.71 -3.45
C TYR A 173 9.35 2.05 -1.97
N GLY A 174 10.36 2.50 -1.26
CA GLY A 174 10.24 2.91 0.15
C GLY A 174 9.22 4.02 0.35
N HIS A 175 9.36 5.12 -0.38
CA HIS A 175 8.49 6.30 -0.30
C HIS A 175 8.65 7.34 -1.42
N ASP A 176 9.83 7.46 -2.08
CA ASP A 176 10.13 8.61 -2.95
C ASP A 176 9.21 8.69 -4.17
N ALA A 177 8.83 7.53 -4.73
CA ALA A 177 7.91 7.48 -5.86
C ALA A 177 6.55 8.11 -5.54
N LEU A 178 6.10 8.04 -4.29
CA LEU A 178 4.81 8.62 -3.87
C LEU A 178 4.84 10.14 -4.03
N LYS A 179 5.91 10.78 -3.56
CA LYS A 179 6.07 12.23 -3.68
C LYS A 179 6.27 12.65 -5.13
N LYS A 180 7.16 11.97 -5.87
CA LYS A 180 7.43 12.26 -7.28
C LYS A 180 6.14 12.15 -8.12
N THR A 181 5.36 11.09 -7.91
CA THR A 181 4.08 10.87 -8.59
C THR A 181 3.05 11.94 -8.24
N ARG A 182 2.92 12.28 -6.96
CA ARG A 182 2.00 13.32 -6.50
C ARG A 182 2.34 14.68 -7.11
N ASP A 183 3.59 15.10 -7.06
CA ASP A 183 3.98 16.42 -7.56
C ASP A 183 3.80 16.52 -9.09
N THR A 184 4.14 15.44 -9.81
CA THR A 184 3.86 15.33 -11.26
C THR A 184 2.36 15.44 -11.55
N ALA A 185 1.52 14.76 -10.73
CA ALA A 185 0.07 14.86 -10.88
C ALA A 185 -0.47 16.26 -10.61
N MET A 186 0.03 16.96 -9.58
CA MET A 186 -0.39 18.34 -9.28
C MET A 186 -0.07 19.29 -10.44
N TYR A 187 1.13 19.17 -11.01
CA TYR A 187 1.51 19.94 -12.19
C TYR A 187 0.56 19.69 -13.37
N LEU A 188 0.26 18.43 -13.70
CA LEU A 188 -0.62 18.09 -14.82
C LEU A 188 -2.08 18.50 -14.57
N ILE A 189 -2.57 18.43 -13.36
CA ILE A 189 -3.91 18.91 -12.96
C ILE A 189 -3.99 20.42 -13.20
N GLU A 190 -2.98 21.17 -12.77
CA GLU A 190 -2.93 22.62 -12.97
C GLU A 190 -2.85 22.99 -14.46
N GLN A 191 -2.05 22.26 -15.26
CA GLN A 191 -2.03 22.45 -16.73
C GLN A 191 -3.39 22.15 -17.37
N ARG A 192 -4.11 21.12 -16.90
CA ARG A 192 -5.40 20.71 -17.48
C ARG A 192 -6.55 21.63 -17.10
N TYR A 193 -6.59 22.14 -15.87
CA TYR A 193 -7.74 22.89 -15.36
C TYR A 193 -7.43 24.35 -15.00
N GLY A 194 -6.19 24.80 -15.16
CA GLY A 194 -5.75 26.16 -14.84
C GLY A 194 -5.66 26.45 -13.34
N GLN A 195 -5.85 25.45 -12.49
CA GLN A 195 -5.81 25.58 -11.03
C GLN A 195 -5.46 24.26 -10.34
N PRO A 196 -4.83 24.30 -9.17
CA PRO A 196 -4.56 23.09 -8.36
C PRO A 196 -5.85 22.56 -7.71
N PRO A 197 -5.87 21.30 -7.26
CA PRO A 197 -7.01 20.75 -6.53
C PRO A 197 -7.17 21.42 -5.16
N VAL A 198 -8.41 21.74 -4.76
CA VAL A 198 -8.71 22.28 -3.45
C VAL A 198 -8.57 21.23 -2.33
N ARG A 199 -8.65 19.94 -2.69
CA ARG A 199 -8.44 18.81 -1.78
C ARG A 199 -7.75 17.66 -2.51
N SER A 200 -6.78 17.07 -1.84
CA SER A 200 -6.07 15.86 -2.29
C SER A 200 -6.18 14.78 -1.23
N TYR A 201 -6.41 13.55 -1.65
CA TYR A 201 -6.53 12.39 -0.78
C TYR A 201 -5.64 11.27 -1.25
N PHE A 202 -5.27 10.38 -0.33
CA PHE A 202 -4.60 9.13 -0.62
C PHE A 202 -5.48 7.95 -0.19
N ALA A 203 -5.50 6.87 -0.95
CA ALA A 203 -6.21 5.66 -0.57
C ALA A 203 -5.38 4.41 -0.88
N GLY A 204 -5.19 3.54 0.10
CA GLY A 204 -4.45 2.32 -0.10
C GLY A 204 -4.74 1.24 0.94
N GLY A 205 -4.61 -0.01 0.51
CA GLY A 205 -4.68 -1.20 1.35
C GLY A 205 -3.39 -2.02 1.22
N SER A 206 -3.06 -2.86 2.20
CA SER A 206 -1.84 -3.67 2.20
C SER A 206 -0.59 -2.79 2.08
N THR A 207 0.25 -2.99 1.07
CA THR A 207 1.38 -2.10 0.76
C THR A 207 0.91 -0.67 0.52
N GLY A 208 -0.21 -0.47 -0.19
CA GLY A 208 -0.82 0.85 -0.34
C GLY A 208 -1.27 1.48 0.98
N GLY A 209 -1.64 0.67 1.97
CA GLY A 209 -1.89 1.12 3.34
C GLY A 209 -0.61 1.58 4.05
N ARG A 210 0.52 0.88 3.86
CA ARG A 210 1.85 1.33 4.29
C ARG A 210 2.23 2.67 3.63
N GLU A 211 1.99 2.78 2.32
CA GLU A 211 2.24 4.01 1.56
C GLU A 211 1.37 5.18 2.07
N ALA A 212 0.10 4.91 2.40
CA ALA A 212 -0.78 5.90 3.01
C ALA A 212 -0.24 6.42 4.36
N LEU A 213 0.35 5.56 5.18
CA LEU A 213 1.05 5.96 6.40
C LEU A 213 2.32 6.75 6.07
N ALA A 214 3.10 6.32 5.08
CA ALA A 214 4.32 7.00 4.68
C ALA A 214 4.05 8.44 4.23
N VAL A 215 3.04 8.67 3.38
CA VAL A 215 2.75 10.03 2.89
C VAL A 215 2.28 10.98 3.99
N VAL A 216 1.53 10.50 4.98
CA VAL A 216 1.08 11.37 6.09
C VAL A 216 2.19 11.65 7.10
N GLN A 217 3.19 10.78 7.19
CA GLN A 217 4.38 10.97 8.04
C GLN A 217 5.41 11.88 7.36
N GLN A 218 5.73 11.61 6.10
CA GLN A 218 6.79 12.33 5.39
C GLN A 218 6.33 13.70 4.87
N TRP A 219 5.10 13.78 4.35
CA TRP A 219 4.56 14.97 3.71
C TRP A 219 3.15 15.31 4.20
N PRO A 220 2.97 15.62 5.49
CA PRO A 220 1.65 15.81 6.12
C PRO A 220 0.82 16.95 5.53
N LYS A 221 1.43 17.84 4.74
CA LYS A 221 0.74 18.97 4.09
C LYS A 221 0.26 18.64 2.67
N ASP A 222 0.68 17.52 2.09
CA ASP A 222 0.40 17.18 0.70
C ASP A 222 -1.00 16.57 0.51
N PHE A 223 -1.53 15.98 1.55
CA PHE A 223 -2.84 15.33 1.53
C PHE A 223 -3.74 15.85 2.63
N HIS A 224 -5.02 16.00 2.33
CA HIS A 224 -6.06 16.44 3.26
C HIS A 224 -6.69 15.28 4.03
N GLY A 225 -6.39 14.06 3.64
CA GLY A 225 -6.83 12.83 4.29
C GLY A 225 -6.26 11.61 3.60
N ALA A 226 -6.16 10.51 4.34
CA ALA A 226 -5.71 9.22 3.85
C ALA A 226 -6.65 8.11 4.30
N ILE A 227 -6.97 7.20 3.39
CA ILE A 227 -7.66 5.94 3.69
C ILE A 227 -6.58 4.87 3.83
N VAL A 228 -6.42 4.36 5.05
CA VAL A 228 -5.41 3.36 5.41
C VAL A 228 -6.13 2.07 5.74
N LEU A 229 -5.98 1.05 4.90
CA LEU A 229 -6.62 -0.24 5.11
C LEU A 229 -5.58 -1.34 5.23
N TYR A 230 -5.74 -2.18 6.24
CA TYR A 230 -4.88 -3.35 6.53
C TYR A 230 -3.41 -3.11 6.13
N PRO A 231 -2.74 -2.08 6.67
CA PRO A 231 -1.43 -1.64 6.21
C PRO A 231 -0.34 -2.68 6.51
N ALA A 232 0.50 -2.98 5.53
CA ALA A 232 1.68 -3.83 5.69
C ALA A 232 2.88 -3.00 6.23
N TYR A 233 2.71 -2.32 7.35
CA TYR A 233 3.70 -1.34 7.84
C TYR A 233 4.94 -1.98 8.48
N ASN A 234 4.81 -3.16 9.11
CA ASN A 234 5.93 -3.94 9.64
C ASN A 234 6.33 -5.03 8.65
N ALA A 235 6.72 -4.67 7.43
CA ALA A 235 6.87 -5.60 6.32
C ALA A 235 7.84 -6.75 6.64
N ALA A 236 9.01 -6.46 7.22
CA ALA A 236 9.99 -7.49 7.57
C ALA A 236 9.45 -8.51 8.58
N ALA A 237 8.81 -8.05 9.67
CA ALA A 237 8.20 -8.94 10.66
C ALA A 237 7.01 -9.71 10.09
N LEU A 238 6.23 -9.08 9.20
CA LEU A 238 5.12 -9.69 8.49
C LEU A 238 5.58 -10.81 7.56
N ASP A 239 6.64 -10.58 6.79
CA ASP A 239 7.22 -11.56 5.87
C ASP A 239 7.78 -12.79 6.61
N LEU A 240 8.44 -12.58 7.76
CA LEU A 240 8.85 -13.67 8.64
C LEU A 240 7.65 -14.49 9.15
N GLN A 241 6.55 -13.84 9.49
CA GLN A 241 5.33 -14.53 9.89
C GLN A 241 4.71 -15.32 8.74
N PHE A 242 4.68 -14.78 7.53
CA PHE A 242 4.23 -15.52 6.34
C PHE A 242 5.10 -16.75 6.07
N GLY A 243 6.41 -16.62 6.14
CA GLY A 243 7.34 -17.75 6.00
C GLY A 243 7.08 -18.83 7.06
N ARG A 244 6.84 -18.43 8.31
CA ARG A 244 6.53 -19.35 9.41
C ARG A 244 5.22 -20.11 9.18
N ILE A 245 4.15 -19.42 8.75
CA ILE A 245 2.85 -20.02 8.42
C ILE A 245 3.01 -21.02 7.28
N THR A 246 3.67 -20.61 6.21
CA THR A 246 3.90 -21.42 5.03
C THR A 246 4.67 -22.69 5.37
N ARG A 247 5.70 -22.57 6.19
CA ARG A 247 6.45 -23.73 6.69
C ARG A 247 5.56 -24.70 7.49
N ALA A 248 4.72 -24.18 8.37
CA ALA A 248 3.81 -25.00 9.15
C ALA A 248 2.81 -25.78 8.29
N LEU A 249 2.26 -25.12 7.27
CA LEU A 249 1.31 -25.72 6.34
C LEU A 249 1.94 -26.75 5.38
N ALA A 250 3.24 -26.64 5.14
CA ALA A 250 3.99 -27.58 4.29
C ALA A 250 4.32 -28.90 4.98
N ALA A 251 4.18 -29.00 6.29
CA ALA A 251 4.39 -30.26 6.98
C ALA A 251 3.42 -31.35 6.46
N PRO A 252 3.85 -32.61 6.40
CA PRO A 252 3.00 -33.70 5.90
C PRO A 252 1.62 -33.73 6.56
N GLY A 253 0.55 -33.68 5.76
CA GLY A 253 -0.83 -33.71 6.23
C GLY A 253 -1.31 -32.44 6.94
N ALA A 254 -0.52 -31.36 6.96
CA ALA A 254 -0.86 -30.13 7.68
C ALA A 254 -1.74 -29.13 6.88
N TYR A 255 -1.78 -29.26 5.55
CA TYR A 255 -2.60 -28.37 4.73
C TYR A 255 -4.06 -28.83 4.69
N PRO A 256 -5.04 -28.04 5.21
CA PRO A 256 -6.43 -28.46 5.24
C PRO A 256 -7.11 -28.29 3.87
N SER A 257 -7.93 -29.25 3.47
CA SER A 257 -8.76 -29.15 2.26
C SER A 257 -9.76 -27.98 2.34
N LEU A 258 -10.36 -27.65 1.20
CA LEU A 258 -11.37 -26.60 1.13
C LEU A 258 -12.56 -26.87 2.07
N GLU A 259 -13.04 -28.12 2.11
CA GLU A 259 -14.15 -28.54 2.96
C GLU A 259 -13.80 -28.40 4.44
N LYS A 260 -12.56 -28.72 4.83
CA LYS A 260 -12.09 -28.57 6.20
C LYS A 260 -11.99 -27.11 6.61
N ARG A 261 -11.55 -26.25 5.71
CA ARG A 261 -11.50 -24.79 5.96
C ARG A 261 -12.93 -24.20 6.09
N ALA A 262 -13.88 -24.67 5.29
CA ALA A 262 -15.29 -24.29 5.41
C ALA A 262 -15.88 -24.80 6.76
N ALA A 263 -15.56 -26.02 7.18
CA ALA A 263 -15.99 -26.53 8.47
C ALA A 263 -15.42 -25.74 9.64
N LEU A 264 -14.14 -25.32 9.56
CA LEU A 264 -13.52 -24.45 10.55
C LEU A 264 -14.23 -23.10 10.68
N LEU A 265 -14.48 -22.43 9.54
CA LEU A 265 -15.20 -21.14 9.50
C LEU A 265 -16.58 -21.28 10.12
N GLU A 266 -17.33 -22.30 9.75
CA GLU A 266 -18.69 -22.50 10.26
C GLU A 266 -18.69 -22.80 11.76
N ALA A 267 -17.71 -23.57 12.27
CA ALA A 267 -17.57 -23.82 13.70
C ALA A 267 -17.24 -22.53 14.47
N ALA A 268 -16.37 -21.70 13.92
CA ALA A 268 -16.05 -20.39 14.51
C ALA A 268 -17.25 -19.45 14.50
N MET A 269 -18.02 -19.41 13.40
CA MET A 269 -19.27 -18.64 13.34
C MET A 269 -20.29 -19.11 14.37
N GLN A 270 -20.50 -20.43 14.51
CA GLN A 270 -21.42 -20.95 15.53
C GLN A 270 -21.03 -20.57 16.95
N ALA A 271 -19.74 -20.51 17.22
CA ALA A 271 -19.22 -20.17 18.56
C ALA A 271 -19.19 -18.67 18.82
N CYS A 272 -18.92 -17.83 17.83
CA CYS A 272 -18.47 -16.46 18.01
C CYS A 272 -19.40 -15.38 17.45
N ASP A 273 -20.22 -15.66 16.42
CA ASP A 273 -21.03 -14.68 15.69
C ASP A 273 -21.95 -13.84 16.62
N GLY A 274 -22.45 -14.42 17.71
CA GLY A 274 -23.32 -13.68 18.64
C GLY A 274 -22.59 -12.98 19.79
N LEU A 275 -21.27 -12.95 19.83
CA LEU A 275 -20.51 -12.40 20.98
C LEU A 275 -20.53 -10.87 21.06
N ASP A 276 -20.83 -10.20 19.96
CA ASP A 276 -21.03 -8.74 19.89
C ASP A 276 -22.51 -8.32 20.09
N GLY A 277 -23.41 -9.30 20.26
CA GLY A 277 -24.86 -9.09 20.45
C GLY A 277 -25.68 -9.19 19.17
N VAL A 278 -25.04 -9.41 18.02
CA VAL A 278 -25.71 -9.57 16.72
C VAL A 278 -25.32 -10.91 16.08
N ARG A 279 -26.22 -11.52 15.32
CA ARG A 279 -25.96 -12.71 14.52
C ARG A 279 -26.12 -12.37 13.04
N ASP A 280 -25.03 -11.85 12.44
CA ASP A 280 -25.01 -11.35 11.08
C ASP A 280 -23.89 -11.98 10.22
N ARG A 281 -23.26 -13.03 10.75
CA ARG A 281 -22.10 -13.74 10.16
C ARG A 281 -20.84 -12.88 10.08
N VAL A 282 -20.73 -11.89 10.96
CA VAL A 282 -19.53 -11.06 11.16
C VAL A 282 -19.06 -11.18 12.60
N ILE A 283 -17.86 -11.68 12.83
CA ILE A 283 -17.26 -11.77 14.17
C ILE A 283 -16.61 -10.42 14.52
N SER A 284 -17.41 -9.46 15.00
CA SER A 284 -16.90 -8.13 15.37
C SER A 284 -16.14 -8.16 16.71
N HIS A 285 -16.54 -9.03 17.65
CA HIS A 285 -15.83 -9.17 18.93
C HIS A 285 -14.71 -10.22 18.85
N GLN A 286 -13.71 -9.94 18.01
CA GLN A 286 -12.60 -10.86 17.71
C GLN A 286 -11.83 -11.32 18.98
N ALA A 287 -11.59 -10.39 19.91
CA ALA A 287 -10.86 -10.71 21.15
C ALA A 287 -11.59 -11.78 21.99
N ALA A 288 -12.92 -11.70 22.11
CA ALA A 288 -13.69 -12.70 22.82
C ALA A 288 -13.71 -14.04 22.06
N CYS A 289 -13.80 -14.00 20.73
CA CYS A 289 -13.72 -15.20 19.92
C CYS A 289 -12.37 -15.91 20.10
N ASN A 290 -11.26 -15.21 19.99
CA ASN A 290 -9.91 -15.75 20.17
C ASN A 290 -9.70 -16.33 21.58
N ALA A 291 -10.37 -15.78 22.59
CA ALA A 291 -10.26 -16.27 23.97
C ALA A 291 -11.03 -17.59 24.22
N GLN A 292 -12.10 -17.84 23.46
CA GLN A 292 -12.97 -18.99 23.72
C GLN A 292 -12.96 -20.07 22.63
N PHE A 293 -12.61 -19.73 21.39
CA PHE A 293 -12.61 -20.69 20.30
C PHE A 293 -11.24 -21.36 20.15
N ASP A 294 -11.22 -22.67 20.35
CA ASP A 294 -10.07 -23.52 20.05
C ASP A 294 -10.51 -24.66 19.12
N PRO A 295 -9.98 -24.76 17.89
CA PRO A 295 -10.35 -25.82 16.96
C PRO A 295 -10.09 -27.23 17.48
N ALA A 296 -9.22 -27.40 18.47
CA ALA A 296 -8.96 -28.70 19.09
C ALA A 296 -10.12 -29.20 19.97
N THR A 297 -10.91 -28.28 20.52
CA THR A 297 -12.04 -28.59 21.42
C THR A 297 -13.39 -28.16 20.87
N ALA A 298 -13.38 -27.36 19.82
CA ALA A 298 -14.58 -26.83 19.18
C ALA A 298 -15.47 -27.95 18.62
N LYS A 299 -16.75 -27.60 18.47
CA LYS A 299 -17.75 -28.50 17.86
C LYS A 299 -18.40 -27.77 16.68
N LEU A 300 -18.75 -28.54 15.66
CA LEU A 300 -19.60 -28.13 14.56
C LEU A 300 -20.88 -28.97 14.60
N ASN A 301 -22.04 -28.34 14.77
CA ASN A 301 -23.34 -29.03 14.89
C ASN A 301 -23.32 -30.15 15.97
N GLY A 302 -22.70 -29.89 17.12
CA GLY A 302 -22.58 -30.81 18.25
C GLY A 302 -21.52 -31.90 18.09
N ARG A 303 -20.87 -32.03 16.92
CA ARG A 303 -19.78 -33.01 16.69
C ARG A 303 -18.41 -32.36 16.89
N PRO A 304 -17.41 -33.06 17.46
CA PRO A 304 -16.07 -32.52 17.56
C PRO A 304 -15.52 -32.07 16.17
N LEU A 305 -14.93 -30.89 16.13
CA LEU A 305 -14.22 -30.41 14.94
C LEU A 305 -12.87 -31.12 14.75
N ARG A 306 -12.21 -31.51 15.83
CA ARG A 306 -11.01 -32.33 15.80
C ARG A 306 -11.36 -33.77 15.42
N CYS A 307 -10.65 -34.35 14.49
CA CYS A 307 -10.80 -35.76 14.11
C CYS A 307 -10.50 -36.70 15.26
N ARG A 308 -11.14 -37.87 15.26
CA ARG A 308 -10.89 -38.88 16.26
C ARG A 308 -9.40 -39.25 16.29
N ASP A 309 -8.85 -39.33 17.49
CA ASP A 309 -7.43 -39.63 17.73
C ASP A 309 -6.42 -38.69 17.03
N GLY A 310 -6.89 -37.55 16.53
CA GLY A 310 -6.06 -36.55 15.84
C GLY A 310 -5.60 -36.92 14.41
N ALA A 311 -5.99 -38.11 13.95
CA ALA A 311 -5.66 -38.57 12.60
C ALA A 311 -6.58 -37.92 11.54
N ASP A 312 -6.11 -37.76 10.29
CA ASP A 312 -6.96 -37.29 9.18
C ASP A 312 -7.92 -38.39 8.74
N THR A 313 -9.17 -38.31 9.20
CA THR A 313 -10.20 -39.34 8.96
C THR A 313 -11.37 -38.89 8.10
N GLY A 314 -11.27 -37.70 7.47
CA GLY A 314 -12.28 -37.23 6.53
C GLY A 314 -12.43 -35.70 6.48
N ASN A 315 -13.32 -35.23 5.59
CA ASN A 315 -13.43 -33.79 5.27
C ASN A 315 -14.23 -32.96 6.28
N SER A 316 -14.89 -33.58 7.25
CA SER A 316 -15.71 -32.88 8.25
C SER A 316 -14.99 -32.59 9.57
N CYS A 317 -13.71 -32.94 9.65
CA CYS A 317 -12.90 -32.72 10.84
C CYS A 317 -11.46 -32.33 10.49
N LEU A 318 -10.74 -31.74 11.44
CA LEU A 318 -9.33 -31.34 11.32
C LEU A 318 -8.43 -32.35 12.05
N SER A 319 -7.33 -32.75 11.43
CA SER A 319 -6.28 -33.51 12.10
C SER A 319 -5.47 -32.64 13.06
N ASP A 320 -4.70 -33.24 13.95
CA ASP A 320 -3.79 -32.51 14.83
C ASP A 320 -2.72 -31.74 14.03
N ALA A 321 -2.21 -32.30 12.93
CA ALA A 321 -1.27 -31.62 12.05
C ALA A 321 -1.87 -30.33 11.46
N GLN A 322 -3.13 -30.39 11.01
CA GLN A 322 -3.84 -29.23 10.47
C GLN A 322 -4.15 -28.19 11.53
N ILE A 323 -4.62 -28.62 12.72
CA ILE A 323 -4.91 -27.71 13.83
C ILE A 323 -3.63 -26.98 14.27
N ASN A 324 -2.52 -27.69 14.41
CA ASN A 324 -1.25 -27.10 14.83
C ASN A 324 -0.72 -26.11 13.79
N ALA A 325 -0.85 -26.41 12.50
CA ALA A 325 -0.45 -25.48 11.45
C ALA A 325 -1.33 -24.21 11.42
N LEU A 326 -2.64 -24.35 11.61
CA LEU A 326 -3.58 -23.24 11.68
C LEU A 326 -3.35 -22.34 12.89
N LYS A 327 -3.00 -22.92 14.04
CA LYS A 327 -2.65 -22.16 15.26
C LYS A 327 -1.40 -21.28 15.11
N VAL A 328 -0.55 -21.53 14.12
CA VAL A 328 0.62 -20.69 13.85
C VAL A 328 0.21 -19.27 13.39
N PHE A 329 -0.97 -19.12 12.79
CA PHE A 329 -1.46 -17.81 12.35
C PHE A 329 -1.65 -16.82 13.50
N ASP A 330 -2.27 -17.23 14.58
CA ASP A 330 -2.60 -16.38 15.74
C ASP A 330 -1.55 -16.41 16.85
N THR A 331 -0.56 -17.31 16.74
CA THR A 331 0.48 -17.44 17.75
C THR A 331 1.58 -16.40 17.54
N PRO A 332 1.88 -15.57 18.55
CA PRO A 332 2.96 -14.60 18.46
C PRO A 332 4.32 -15.27 18.19
N ILE A 333 5.14 -14.60 17.40
CA ILE A 333 6.56 -14.94 17.24
C ILE A 333 7.42 -13.91 17.98
N ARG A 334 8.46 -14.38 18.67
CA ARG A 334 9.52 -13.54 19.23
C ARG A 334 10.81 -13.81 18.47
N PHE A 335 11.47 -12.76 18.08
CA PHE A 335 12.77 -12.86 17.42
C PHE A 335 13.87 -13.00 18.45
N SER A 336 14.90 -13.78 18.13
CA SER A 336 16.09 -13.94 18.98
C SER A 336 16.86 -12.62 19.13
N GLN A 337 16.84 -11.80 18.07
CA GLN A 337 17.39 -10.44 18.02
C GLN A 337 16.32 -9.48 17.48
N PRO A 338 16.38 -8.19 17.81
CA PRO A 338 15.49 -7.22 17.17
C PRO A 338 15.81 -7.09 15.67
N LEU A 339 14.80 -6.80 14.86
CA LEU A 339 15.00 -6.38 13.47
C LEU A 339 15.68 -5.01 13.41
N ALA A 340 16.22 -4.62 12.26
CA ALA A 340 16.84 -3.30 12.07
C ALA A 340 15.88 -2.13 12.38
N SER A 341 14.58 -2.32 12.14
CA SER A 341 13.49 -1.40 12.50
C SER A 341 13.14 -1.38 14.00
N GLY A 342 13.73 -2.27 14.80
CA GLY A 342 13.58 -2.33 16.25
C GLY A 342 12.52 -3.32 16.75
N GLU A 343 11.73 -3.95 15.88
CA GLU A 343 10.73 -4.94 16.28
C GLU A 343 11.38 -6.19 16.88
N ARG A 344 10.75 -6.68 17.94
CA ARG A 344 11.21 -7.88 18.66
C ARG A 344 10.32 -9.10 18.44
N GLY A 345 9.34 -9.00 17.55
CA GLY A 345 8.41 -10.08 17.24
C GLY A 345 7.24 -9.60 16.40
N TYR A 346 6.33 -10.52 16.15
CA TYR A 346 5.07 -10.26 15.48
C TYR A 346 3.91 -10.84 16.30
N PRO A 347 2.80 -10.14 16.48
CA PRO A 347 1.72 -10.58 17.39
C PRO A 347 0.89 -11.75 16.86
N GLY A 348 1.02 -12.12 15.60
CA GLY A 348 0.13 -13.04 14.90
C GLY A 348 -1.07 -12.35 14.26
N PHE A 349 -1.91 -13.15 13.60
CA PHE A 349 -3.12 -12.67 12.92
C PHE A 349 -4.38 -13.08 13.68
N ASN A 350 -5.45 -12.32 13.53
CA ASN A 350 -6.80 -12.79 13.87
C ASN A 350 -7.26 -13.79 12.83
N THR A 351 -7.31 -15.05 13.19
CA THR A 351 -7.52 -16.15 12.24
C THR A 351 -8.94 -16.72 12.29
N TRP A 352 -9.47 -16.83 13.50
CA TRP A 352 -10.77 -17.45 13.70
C TRP A 352 -11.89 -16.53 13.19
N GLY A 353 -12.70 -17.02 12.26
CA GLY A 353 -13.71 -16.23 11.56
C GLY A 353 -13.23 -15.65 10.21
N THR A 354 -11.97 -15.88 9.85
CA THR A 354 -11.49 -15.57 8.49
C THR A 354 -11.86 -16.68 7.53
N ASP A 355 -12.39 -16.34 6.35
CA ASP A 355 -12.64 -17.30 5.28
C ASP A 355 -11.34 -17.74 4.61
N LEU A 356 -10.72 -18.76 5.17
CA LEU A 356 -9.49 -19.35 4.64
C LEU A 356 -9.72 -20.13 3.32
N GLY A 357 -10.98 -20.38 2.95
CA GLY A 357 -11.35 -21.12 1.73
C GLY A 357 -11.61 -20.24 0.52
N ARG A 358 -11.64 -18.91 0.66
CA ARG A 358 -11.99 -18.01 -0.43
C ARG A 358 -10.99 -18.10 -1.58
N PRO A 359 -11.44 -18.38 -2.84
CA PRO A 359 -10.55 -18.51 -3.99
C PRO A 359 -9.69 -17.27 -4.24
N GLY A 360 -8.39 -17.47 -4.44
CA GLY A 360 -7.43 -16.38 -4.68
C GLY A 360 -7.09 -15.53 -3.47
N GLU A 361 -7.73 -15.76 -2.33
CA GLU A 361 -7.58 -15.06 -1.06
C GLU A 361 -7.42 -16.08 0.08
N GLY A 362 -7.45 -15.61 1.32
CA GLY A 362 -7.35 -16.49 2.48
C GLY A 362 -6.04 -17.29 2.49
N LEU A 363 -6.14 -18.59 2.68
CA LEU A 363 -4.98 -19.47 2.78
C LEU A 363 -4.16 -19.51 1.49
N GLN A 364 -4.81 -19.47 0.33
CA GLN A 364 -4.13 -19.43 -0.96
C GLN A 364 -3.29 -18.15 -1.12
N LEU A 365 -3.80 -17.00 -0.70
CA LEU A 365 -3.04 -15.75 -0.75
C LEU A 365 -1.76 -15.83 0.07
N VAL A 366 -1.86 -16.30 1.32
CA VAL A 366 -0.71 -16.41 2.22
C VAL A 366 0.35 -17.34 1.66
N VAL A 367 -0.08 -18.50 1.21
CA VAL A 367 0.81 -19.54 0.70
C VAL A 367 1.39 -19.16 -0.66
N ASN A 368 0.55 -18.65 -1.54
CA ASN A 368 0.84 -18.50 -2.94
C ASN A 368 1.59 -17.24 -3.30
N ARG A 369 1.23 -16.13 -2.71
CA ARG A 369 1.74 -14.83 -3.10
C ARG A 369 2.70 -14.22 -2.09
N LEU A 370 2.52 -14.56 -0.83
CA LEU A 370 3.24 -13.90 0.26
C LEU A 370 4.30 -14.80 0.89
N GLY A 371 4.14 -16.11 0.78
CA GLY A 371 5.04 -17.06 1.44
C GLY A 371 6.07 -17.70 0.54
N LEU A 372 5.70 -18.28 -0.59
CA LEU A 372 6.59 -19.16 -1.35
C LEU A 372 6.55 -19.02 -2.86
N ASN A 373 5.70 -18.17 -3.36
CA ASN A 373 5.66 -17.91 -4.80
C ASN A 373 5.45 -19.16 -5.69
N THR A 374 4.89 -20.24 -5.17
CA THR A 374 4.61 -21.45 -5.96
C THR A 374 3.24 -21.97 -5.75
N LEU A 375 2.49 -22.11 -6.92
CA LEU A 375 1.25 -22.11 -6.55
C LEU A 375 0.27 -22.80 -7.36
N GLN A 376 -0.04 -23.94 -6.89
CA GLN A 376 -1.23 -24.68 -7.25
C GLN A 376 -2.34 -24.34 -6.26
N PRO A 377 -3.50 -23.84 -6.69
CA PRO A 377 -4.63 -23.61 -5.82
C PRO A 377 -4.98 -24.88 -5.05
N ASP A 378 -5.19 -24.73 -3.77
CA ASP A 378 -5.59 -25.83 -2.88
C ASP A 378 -4.72 -27.07 -2.88
N TYR A 379 -3.54 -26.94 -3.40
CA TYR A 379 -2.60 -28.01 -3.36
C TYR A 379 -1.74 -27.93 -2.10
N PRO A 380 -1.44 -29.10 -1.48
CA PRO A 380 -0.36 -29.17 -0.50
C PRO A 380 0.84 -28.57 -1.19
N MET A 381 1.36 -27.55 -0.63
CA MET A 381 2.44 -26.73 -1.09
C MET A 381 3.45 -27.52 -1.87
N PRO A 382 3.58 -27.28 -3.13
CA PRO A 382 4.79 -27.71 -3.77
C PRO A 382 5.85 -26.84 -3.11
N VAL A 383 6.53 -27.50 -2.34
CA VAL A 383 7.81 -27.05 -1.94
C VAL A 383 8.53 -26.78 -3.24
N HIS A 384 9.01 -25.61 -3.48
CA HIS A 384 9.98 -25.32 -4.49
C HIS A 384 11.09 -26.37 -4.45
N GLY A 385 10.92 -27.48 -5.15
CA GLY A 385 11.84 -28.59 -5.07
C GLY A 385 12.32 -28.86 -3.66
N THR A 386 13.02 -27.94 -3.09
CA THR A 386 13.60 -27.97 -1.75
C THR A 386 13.15 -26.81 -0.87
N GLY A 387 12.06 -26.13 -1.21
CA GLY A 387 11.65 -24.91 -0.53
C GLY A 387 11.48 -25.06 0.97
N PHE A 388 11.16 -26.26 1.42
CA PHE A 388 11.10 -26.61 2.83
C PHE A 388 12.21 -27.54 3.28
N ALA A 389 13.17 -27.86 2.41
CA ALA A 389 14.34 -28.59 2.82
C ALA A 389 15.23 -27.76 3.72
N GLU A 390 16.06 -28.41 4.48
CA GLU A 390 17.10 -27.77 5.28
C GLU A 390 17.95 -26.87 4.36
N GLY A 391 18.13 -25.61 4.74
CA GLY A 391 18.82 -24.60 3.95
C GLY A 391 17.95 -23.79 2.99
N ALA A 392 16.65 -24.09 2.87
CA ALA A 392 15.73 -23.21 2.16
C ALA A 392 15.54 -21.89 2.92
N PRO A 393 15.41 -20.76 2.21
CA PRO A 393 15.35 -19.43 2.84
C PRO A 393 14.36 -19.33 4.00
N TYR A 394 13.15 -19.86 3.82
CA TYR A 394 12.10 -19.80 4.84
C TYR A 394 12.31 -20.72 6.05
N HIS A 395 13.36 -21.49 6.07
CA HIS A 395 13.71 -22.41 7.15
C HIS A 395 15.00 -22.09 7.85
N SER A 396 15.84 -21.31 7.22
CA SER A 396 17.22 -21.17 7.62
C SER A 396 17.43 -19.91 8.44
N GLY A 397 18.47 -19.89 9.26
CA GLY A 397 19.01 -18.69 9.86
C GLY A 397 19.40 -17.62 8.81
N PHE A 398 19.68 -18.06 7.56
CA PHE A 398 19.94 -17.16 6.44
C PHE A 398 18.74 -16.26 6.13
N TRP A 399 17.51 -16.80 6.08
CA TRP A 399 16.31 -15.98 5.86
C TRP A 399 16.06 -15.01 7.02
N ASP A 400 16.22 -15.49 8.25
CA ASP A 400 16.11 -14.67 9.44
C ASP A 400 17.17 -13.56 9.45
N GLU A 401 18.39 -13.85 9.05
CA GLU A 401 19.49 -12.88 8.92
C GLU A 401 19.22 -11.89 7.77
N TRP A 402 18.83 -12.39 6.60
CA TRP A 402 18.56 -11.54 5.43
C TRP A 402 17.44 -10.51 5.68
N VAL A 403 16.39 -10.90 6.39
CA VAL A 403 15.28 -9.97 6.71
C VAL A 403 15.66 -8.98 7.82
N ARG A 404 16.71 -9.25 8.60
CA ARG A 404 17.16 -8.39 9.70
C ARG A 404 18.07 -7.26 9.29
N TYR A 405 18.81 -7.43 8.22
CA TYR A 405 19.87 -6.55 7.75
C TYR A 405 19.63 -6.09 6.30
#